data_e4b9216868709fc9a8974c2efa5f8133
#
_entry.id   e4b9216868709fc9a8974c2efa5f8133
#
_cell.length_a   1.000
_cell.length_b   1.000
_cell.length_c   1.000
_cell.angle_alpha   90.00
_cell.angle_beta   90.00
_cell.angle_gamma   90.00
#
_symmetry.space_group_name_H-M   'P 1'
#
loop_
_entity.id
_entity.type
_entity.pdbx_description
1 polymer ?
#
loop_
_entity_poly.entity_id
_entity_poly.type
_entity_poly.pdbx_seq_one_letter_code
_entity_poly.pdbx_strand_id
1 'polypeptide(L)'
;MKKFAVYIFSFALLCSMTPSCHGNKSVMATEADSLSYVIGLSVGTSLIKMDSTLNVDAVCEAIRDVFHNTQKMTLEEGRDYYLGQKTYFVHEKAEAYQEQFLSELRKKNREYVRLRNGVTYKIVTLGDQSVQSLVSRDTLTLALEIYDQSGTVVVEKDTLRTAYRDVMDGLREVVRITGNGGAVDVWVPSSQAYGSEGNPDLGISPNQLLNYKVDIVDIKFYNKKNK
;
A
#
# COMPACT_ATOMS: atom_id res chain seq x y z
N MET A 1 -28.08 82.73 -40.30
CA MET A 1 -29.14 81.73 -40.14
C MET A 1 -28.51 80.46 -39.60
N LYS A 2 -29.17 79.92 -38.59
CA LYS A 2 -28.97 78.60 -38.00
C LYS A 2 -27.80 78.39 -37.00
N LYS A 3 -28.26 78.26 -35.80
CA LYS A 3 -27.62 78.00 -34.51
C LYS A 3 -27.01 76.61 -34.47
N PHE A 4 -25.79 76.51 -34.01
CA PHE A 4 -25.20 75.21 -33.58
C PHE A 4 -25.21 75.16 -32.05
N ALA A 5 -25.98 74.24 -31.54
CA ALA A 5 -25.98 73.88 -30.15
C ALA A 5 -24.79 72.88 -29.84
N VAL A 6 -23.95 73.31 -28.94
CA VAL A 6 -22.81 72.45 -28.44
C VAL A 6 -23.31 71.62 -27.28
N TYR A 7 -23.42 70.31 -27.48
CA TYR A 7 -23.69 69.37 -26.41
C TYR A 7 -22.36 68.97 -25.79
N ILE A 8 -22.17 69.44 -24.56
CA ILE A 8 -21.06 68.96 -23.70
C ILE A 8 -21.50 67.62 -23.10
N PHE A 9 -20.92 66.53 -23.63
CA PHE A 9 -21.11 65.21 -23.05
C PHE A 9 -20.06 65.02 -21.96
N SER A 10 -20.53 65.12 -20.71
CA SER A 10 -19.73 64.79 -19.51
C SER A 10 -19.56 63.29 -19.46
N PHE A 11 -18.36 62.81 -19.81
CA PHE A 11 -17.96 61.41 -19.66
C PHE A 11 -17.50 61.19 -18.21
N ALA A 12 -18.44 60.70 -17.39
CA ALA A 12 -18.13 60.24 -16.05
C ALA A 12 -17.26 58.96 -16.12
N LEU A 13 -15.98 59.11 -15.82
CA LEU A 13 -15.03 58.03 -15.70
C LEU A 13 -15.40 57.21 -14.46
N LEU A 14 -16.15 56.11 -14.64
CA LEU A 14 -16.31 55.08 -13.59
C LEU A 14 -14.99 54.36 -13.43
N CYS A 15 -14.22 54.77 -12.42
CA CYS A 15 -13.08 54.03 -11.95
C CYS A 15 -13.58 52.77 -11.26
N SER A 16 -13.62 51.63 -11.98
CA SER A 16 -13.87 50.32 -11.40
C SER A 16 -12.69 49.99 -10.49
N MET A 17 -12.86 50.22 -9.20
CA MET A 17 -11.97 49.69 -8.18
C MET A 17 -12.18 48.18 -8.13
N THR A 18 -11.30 47.41 -8.80
CA THR A 18 -11.12 46.01 -8.50
C THR A 18 -10.56 45.92 -7.08
N PRO A 19 -11.20 45.17 -6.18
CA PRO A 19 -10.56 44.88 -4.89
C PRO A 19 -9.35 44.02 -5.17
N SER A 20 -8.20 44.65 -5.18
CA SER A 20 -6.91 43.96 -5.05
C SER A 20 -6.95 43.20 -3.73
N CYS A 21 -6.97 41.90 -3.78
CA CYS A 21 -6.71 41.05 -2.63
C CYS A 21 -5.26 41.29 -2.16
N HIS A 22 -5.06 42.38 -1.44
CA HIS A 22 -3.91 42.50 -0.58
C HIS A 22 -4.10 41.50 0.55
N GLY A 23 -3.26 40.47 0.56
CA GLY A 23 -3.12 39.61 1.73
C GLY A 23 -2.87 40.53 2.93
N ASN A 24 -3.90 40.64 3.79
CA ASN A 24 -3.77 41.35 5.06
C ASN A 24 -2.58 40.75 5.80
N LYS A 25 -1.46 41.46 5.83
CA LYS A 25 -0.44 41.24 6.86
C LYS A 25 -1.16 41.43 8.19
N SER A 26 -1.40 40.39 8.93
CA SER A 26 -1.95 40.48 10.29
C SER A 26 -0.96 41.35 11.08
N VAL A 27 -1.36 42.57 11.36
CA VAL A 27 -0.61 43.43 12.27
C VAL A 27 -0.82 42.80 13.64
N MET A 28 0.25 42.32 14.30
CA MET A 28 0.22 41.87 15.70
C MET A 28 -0.04 43.07 16.59
N ALA A 29 -1.25 43.60 16.57
CA ALA A 29 -1.64 44.84 17.23
C ALA A 29 -2.08 44.61 18.69
N THR A 30 -2.55 43.40 18.99
CA THR A 30 -3.03 43.03 20.33
C THR A 30 -2.23 41.86 20.88
N GLU A 31 -2.29 41.66 22.19
CA GLU A 31 -1.71 40.49 22.86
C GLU A 31 -2.34 39.17 22.31
N ALA A 32 -3.65 39.18 22.02
CA ALA A 32 -4.36 38.06 21.42
C ALA A 32 -3.82 37.73 20.01
N ASP A 33 -3.50 38.73 19.20
CA ASP A 33 -2.89 38.54 17.86
C ASP A 33 -1.52 37.87 17.96
N SER A 34 -0.71 38.35 18.89
CA SER A 34 0.63 37.82 19.14
C SER A 34 0.59 36.36 19.59
N LEU A 35 -0.33 36.02 20.52
CA LEU A 35 -0.53 34.67 20.99
C LEU A 35 -1.04 33.75 19.85
N SER A 36 -1.98 34.22 19.04
CA SER A 36 -2.49 33.47 17.89
C SER A 36 -1.39 33.16 16.88
N TYR A 37 -0.51 34.13 16.63
CA TYR A 37 0.64 33.95 15.75
C TYR A 37 1.63 32.90 16.27
N VAL A 38 1.93 32.92 17.56
CA VAL A 38 2.82 31.91 18.20
C VAL A 38 2.21 30.50 18.10
N ILE A 39 0.91 30.39 18.31
CA ILE A 39 0.20 29.10 18.08
C ILE A 39 0.34 28.64 16.63
N GLY A 40 0.13 29.56 15.69
CA GLY A 40 0.30 29.29 14.26
C GLY A 40 1.71 28.82 13.90
N LEU A 41 2.76 29.42 14.47
CA LEU A 41 4.16 28.99 14.30
C LEU A 41 4.38 27.56 14.81
N SER A 42 3.83 27.23 15.98
CA SER A 42 3.94 25.89 16.56
C SER A 42 3.27 24.84 15.68
N VAL A 43 2.05 25.12 15.23
CA VAL A 43 1.29 24.24 14.31
C VAL A 43 2.05 24.08 13.00
N GLY A 44 2.46 25.17 12.36
CA GLY A 44 3.19 25.14 11.08
C GLY A 44 4.49 24.33 11.17
N THR A 45 5.26 24.52 12.25
CA THR A 45 6.49 23.76 12.49
C THR A 45 6.21 22.24 12.63
N SER A 46 5.11 21.88 13.28
CA SER A 46 4.71 20.48 13.45
C SER A 46 4.26 19.87 12.12
N LEU A 47 3.52 20.61 11.31
CA LEU A 47 3.06 20.19 9.98
C LEU A 47 4.23 19.93 9.02
N ILE A 48 5.23 20.82 8.97
CA ILE A 48 6.43 20.65 8.14
C ILE A 48 7.21 19.38 8.54
N LYS A 49 7.32 19.11 9.84
CA LYS A 49 7.99 17.89 10.33
C LYS A 49 7.20 16.61 9.98
N MET A 50 5.88 16.69 9.91
CA MET A 50 5.02 15.57 9.55
C MET A 50 5.06 15.28 8.05
N ASP A 51 4.90 16.30 7.22
CA ASP A 51 4.96 16.20 5.76
C ASP A 51 5.29 17.57 5.15
N SER A 52 6.47 17.70 4.54
CA SER A 52 6.93 18.94 3.89
C SER A 52 6.25 19.23 2.54
N THR A 53 5.45 18.32 2.02
CA THR A 53 4.75 18.44 0.73
C THR A 53 3.32 18.99 0.86
N LEU A 54 2.87 19.29 2.09
CA LEU A 54 1.54 19.81 2.36
C LEU A 54 1.29 21.15 1.66
N ASN A 55 0.10 21.29 1.06
CA ASN A 55 -0.35 22.57 0.53
C ASN A 55 -0.80 23.48 1.68
N VAL A 56 0.01 24.50 1.95
CA VAL A 56 -0.22 25.45 3.06
C VAL A 56 -1.52 26.21 2.91
N ASP A 57 -1.92 26.57 1.68
CA ASP A 57 -3.16 27.32 1.44
C ASP A 57 -4.39 26.48 1.78
N ALA A 58 -4.37 25.19 1.41
CA ALA A 58 -5.45 24.27 1.76
C ALA A 58 -5.54 24.03 3.28
N VAL A 59 -4.41 23.94 3.97
CA VAL A 59 -4.38 23.84 5.44
C VAL A 59 -4.98 25.10 6.09
N CYS A 60 -4.59 26.29 5.64
CA CYS A 60 -5.12 27.54 6.14
C CYS A 60 -6.62 27.69 5.83
N GLU A 61 -7.10 27.23 4.67
CA GLU A 61 -8.51 27.22 4.30
C GLU A 61 -9.28 26.32 5.27
N ALA A 62 -8.83 25.08 5.50
CA ALA A 62 -9.47 24.16 6.43
C ALA A 62 -9.58 24.72 7.86
N ILE A 63 -8.52 25.39 8.34
CA ILE A 63 -8.54 26.07 9.64
C ILE A 63 -9.63 27.14 9.67
N ARG A 64 -9.71 28.00 8.65
CA ARG A 64 -10.76 29.04 8.57
C ARG A 64 -12.16 28.41 8.54
N ASP A 65 -12.35 27.34 7.77
CA ASP A 65 -13.62 26.63 7.65
C ASP A 65 -14.09 26.10 9.00
N VAL A 66 -13.18 25.56 9.83
CA VAL A 66 -13.51 25.11 11.19
C VAL A 66 -14.00 26.28 12.06
N PHE A 67 -13.32 27.45 12.02
CA PHE A 67 -13.74 28.61 12.79
C PHE A 67 -15.09 29.20 12.33
N HIS A 68 -15.45 28.99 11.06
CA HIS A 68 -16.70 29.49 10.47
C HIS A 68 -17.81 28.46 10.38
N ASN A 69 -17.59 27.19 10.81
CA ASN A 69 -18.49 26.06 10.65
C ASN A 69 -18.89 25.80 9.18
N THR A 70 -17.94 25.93 8.25
CA THR A 70 -18.12 25.76 6.80
C THR A 70 -17.30 24.63 6.23
N GLN A 71 -16.95 23.64 7.05
CA GLN A 71 -16.10 22.51 6.68
C GLN A 71 -16.70 21.75 5.48
N LYS A 72 -15.83 21.41 4.52
CA LYS A 72 -16.21 20.65 3.30
C LYS A 72 -16.40 19.17 3.56
N MET A 73 -15.85 18.65 4.67
CA MET A 73 -15.96 17.28 5.14
C MET A 73 -15.89 17.25 6.67
N THR A 74 -16.43 16.22 7.26
CA THR A 74 -16.30 15.97 8.69
C THR A 74 -14.89 15.52 9.05
N LEU A 75 -14.53 15.60 10.33
CA LEU A 75 -13.25 15.10 10.81
C LEU A 75 -13.13 13.59 10.60
N GLU A 76 -14.21 12.83 10.72
CA GLU A 76 -14.28 11.39 10.51
C GLU A 76 -14.03 11.05 9.04
N GLU A 77 -14.73 11.65 8.11
CA GLU A 77 -14.51 11.49 6.67
C GLU A 77 -13.07 11.84 6.25
N GLY A 78 -12.52 12.93 6.80
CA GLY A 78 -11.15 13.33 6.55
C GLY A 78 -10.12 12.33 7.07
N ARG A 79 -10.39 11.74 8.25
CA ARG A 79 -9.55 10.68 8.83
C ARG A 79 -9.55 9.43 7.97
N ASP A 80 -10.72 8.99 7.53
CA ASP A 80 -10.87 7.78 6.70
C ASP A 80 -10.19 7.96 5.35
N TYR A 81 -10.34 9.14 4.73
CA TYR A 81 -9.62 9.49 3.52
C TYR A 81 -8.09 9.44 3.71
N TYR A 82 -7.56 10.03 4.77
CA TYR A 82 -6.13 10.05 5.07
C TYR A 82 -5.56 8.65 5.33
N LEU A 83 -6.28 7.84 6.11
CA LEU A 83 -5.87 6.45 6.39
C LEU A 83 -5.90 5.59 5.11
N GLY A 84 -6.94 5.74 4.28
CA GLY A 84 -7.04 5.06 3.00
C GLY A 84 -5.87 5.39 2.06
N GLN A 85 -5.53 6.67 1.93
CA GLN A 85 -4.40 7.11 1.11
C GLN A 85 -3.06 6.59 1.62
N LYS A 86 -2.80 6.69 2.93
CA LYS A 86 -1.55 6.18 3.51
C LYS A 86 -1.40 4.68 3.33
N THR A 87 -2.46 3.93 3.56
CA THR A 87 -2.44 2.47 3.38
C THR A 87 -2.18 2.10 1.93
N TYR A 88 -2.82 2.79 0.99
CA TYR A 88 -2.60 2.59 -0.44
C TYR A 88 -1.15 2.84 -0.87
N PHE A 89 -0.57 3.99 -0.51
CA PHE A 89 0.83 4.31 -0.85
C PHE A 89 1.84 3.37 -0.21
N VAL A 90 1.60 2.94 1.03
CA VAL A 90 2.47 1.97 1.69
C VAL A 90 2.44 0.63 0.96
N HIS A 91 1.25 0.18 0.57
CA HIS A 91 1.07 -1.06 -0.16
C HIS A 91 1.74 -1.00 -1.55
N GLU A 92 1.47 0.06 -2.34
CA GLU A 92 2.07 0.26 -3.67
C GLU A 92 3.60 0.30 -3.63
N LYS A 93 4.18 1.03 -2.67
CA LYS A 93 5.63 1.08 -2.47
C LYS A 93 6.21 -0.28 -2.09
N ALA A 94 5.52 -1.01 -1.23
CA ALA A 94 5.94 -2.35 -0.82
C ALA A 94 5.93 -3.32 -2.01
N GLU A 95 4.89 -3.31 -2.84
CA GLU A 95 4.81 -4.15 -4.04
C GLU A 95 5.93 -3.82 -5.04
N ALA A 96 6.18 -2.52 -5.31
CA ALA A 96 7.26 -2.09 -6.20
C ALA A 96 8.64 -2.54 -5.69
N TYR A 97 8.88 -2.42 -4.39
CA TYR A 97 10.12 -2.88 -3.75
C TYR A 97 10.29 -4.41 -3.83
N GLN A 98 9.22 -5.18 -3.59
CA GLN A 98 9.21 -6.63 -3.71
C GLN A 98 9.52 -7.08 -5.14
N GLU A 99 8.89 -6.47 -6.15
CA GLU A 99 9.17 -6.80 -7.55
C GLU A 99 10.61 -6.46 -7.94
N GLN A 100 11.15 -5.32 -7.48
CA GLN A 100 12.55 -4.99 -7.70
C GLN A 100 13.47 -6.05 -7.09
N PHE A 101 13.27 -6.42 -5.83
CA PHE A 101 14.06 -7.45 -5.14
C PHE A 101 14.00 -8.79 -5.89
N LEU A 102 12.80 -9.24 -6.27
CA LEU A 102 12.62 -10.50 -6.99
C LEU A 102 13.24 -10.45 -8.40
N SER A 103 13.21 -9.30 -9.06
CA SER A 103 13.88 -9.10 -10.33
C SER A 103 15.40 -9.22 -10.20
N GLU A 104 15.99 -8.62 -9.17
CA GLU A 104 17.42 -8.71 -8.89
C GLU A 104 17.83 -10.15 -8.49
N LEU A 105 17.01 -10.83 -7.70
CA LEU A 105 17.21 -12.24 -7.35
C LEU A 105 17.29 -13.12 -8.61
N ARG A 106 16.35 -12.96 -9.55
CA ARG A 106 16.35 -13.70 -10.83
C ARG A 106 17.52 -13.35 -11.72
N LYS A 107 18.01 -12.11 -11.69
CA LYS A 107 19.22 -11.71 -12.43
C LYS A 107 20.48 -12.37 -11.86
N LYS A 108 20.58 -12.48 -10.52
CA LYS A 108 21.71 -13.10 -9.83
C LYS A 108 21.71 -14.62 -9.93
N ASN A 109 20.52 -15.23 -9.86
CA ASN A 109 20.37 -16.68 -9.98
C ASN A 109 19.22 -17.01 -10.95
N ARG A 110 19.61 -17.50 -12.13
CA ARG A 110 18.70 -17.82 -13.25
C ARG A 110 17.87 -19.09 -13.03
N GLU A 111 18.10 -19.83 -11.95
CA GLU A 111 17.28 -20.98 -11.57
C GLU A 111 15.92 -20.56 -11.02
N TYR A 112 15.81 -19.29 -10.53
CA TYR A 112 14.54 -18.75 -10.10
C TYR A 112 13.65 -18.37 -11.28
N VAL A 113 12.45 -18.94 -11.29
CA VAL A 113 11.42 -18.71 -12.31
C VAL A 113 10.25 -17.93 -11.71
N ARG A 114 9.73 -16.96 -12.45
CA ARG A 114 8.56 -16.16 -12.04
C ARG A 114 7.29 -16.76 -12.63
N LEU A 115 6.28 -16.96 -11.79
CA LEU A 115 4.91 -17.26 -12.19
C LEU A 115 4.14 -15.97 -12.55
N ARG A 116 2.98 -16.13 -13.21
CA ARG A 116 2.13 -15.01 -13.61
C ARG A 116 1.61 -14.17 -12.43
N ASN A 117 1.37 -14.81 -11.28
CA ASN A 117 0.92 -14.17 -10.04
C ASN A 117 2.04 -13.47 -9.25
N GLY A 118 3.26 -13.40 -9.78
CA GLY A 118 4.40 -12.74 -9.16
C GLY A 118 5.26 -13.64 -8.28
N VAL A 119 4.77 -14.80 -7.89
CA VAL A 119 5.56 -15.80 -7.14
C VAL A 119 6.81 -16.17 -7.92
N THR A 120 7.94 -16.22 -7.21
CA THR A 120 9.24 -16.57 -7.79
C THR A 120 9.79 -17.80 -7.06
N TYR A 121 10.08 -18.87 -7.78
CA TYR A 121 10.48 -20.13 -7.19
C TYR A 121 11.69 -20.76 -7.86
N LYS A 122 12.38 -21.63 -7.12
CA LYS A 122 13.45 -22.49 -7.60
C LYS A 122 13.21 -23.90 -7.09
N ILE A 123 13.17 -24.88 -8.00
CA ILE A 123 13.08 -26.30 -7.62
C ILE A 123 14.45 -26.73 -7.08
N VAL A 124 14.50 -27.17 -5.83
CA VAL A 124 15.69 -27.71 -5.18
C VAL A 124 15.82 -29.20 -5.48
N THR A 125 14.71 -29.92 -5.37
CA THR A 125 14.60 -31.33 -5.72
C THR A 125 13.30 -31.57 -6.46
N LEU A 126 13.36 -32.15 -7.64
CA LEU A 126 12.18 -32.50 -8.39
C LEU A 126 11.59 -33.80 -7.81
N GLY A 127 10.29 -33.75 -7.47
CA GLY A 127 9.56 -34.91 -6.99
C GLY A 127 8.94 -35.72 -8.12
N ASP A 128 8.11 -36.70 -7.75
CA ASP A 128 7.35 -37.51 -8.69
C ASP A 128 6.20 -36.69 -9.31
N GLN A 129 6.30 -36.48 -10.60
CA GLN A 129 5.32 -35.74 -11.42
C GLN A 129 4.32 -36.67 -12.14
N SER A 130 4.34 -37.96 -11.83
CA SER A 130 3.45 -38.95 -12.49
C SER A 130 1.98 -38.60 -12.30
N VAL A 131 1.66 -37.78 -11.29
CA VAL A 131 0.31 -37.28 -11.03
C VAL A 131 0.28 -35.77 -11.13
N GLN A 132 -0.01 -35.25 -12.32
CA GLN A 132 -0.03 -33.82 -12.61
C GLN A 132 -1.31 -33.08 -12.22
N SER A 133 -2.36 -33.80 -11.81
CA SER A 133 -3.69 -33.23 -11.57
C SER A 133 -4.08 -33.35 -10.10
N LEU A 134 -3.74 -32.33 -9.31
CA LEU A 134 -4.24 -32.18 -7.94
C LEU A 134 -5.68 -31.67 -7.95
N VAL A 135 -6.55 -32.30 -7.17
CA VAL A 135 -7.91 -31.85 -6.96
C VAL A 135 -8.08 -31.24 -5.57
N SER A 136 -9.08 -30.39 -5.41
CA SER A 136 -9.31 -29.60 -4.18
C SER A 136 -9.31 -30.43 -2.89
N ARG A 137 -9.63 -31.70 -2.95
CA ARG A 137 -9.73 -32.64 -1.80
C ARG A 137 -8.48 -33.48 -1.56
N ASP A 138 -7.48 -33.40 -2.41
CA ASP A 138 -6.22 -34.10 -2.16
C ASP A 138 -5.59 -33.55 -0.88
N THR A 139 -4.97 -34.45 -0.13
CA THR A 139 -4.33 -34.08 1.13
C THR A 139 -2.83 -34.01 0.93
N LEU A 140 -2.24 -32.88 1.29
CA LEU A 140 -0.81 -32.63 1.25
C LEU A 140 -0.22 -32.71 2.65
N THR A 141 0.97 -33.27 2.75
CA THR A 141 1.84 -33.17 3.92
C THR A 141 3.07 -32.39 3.48
N LEU A 142 3.22 -31.16 3.99
CA LEU A 142 4.27 -30.22 3.65
C LEU A 142 5.09 -29.96 4.90
N ALA A 143 6.42 -30.07 4.83
CA ALA A 143 7.31 -29.49 5.83
C ALA A 143 7.76 -28.13 5.30
N LEU A 144 7.47 -27.08 6.02
CA LEU A 144 7.74 -25.72 5.58
C LEU A 144 8.43 -24.90 6.66
N GLU A 145 9.31 -24.03 6.21
CA GLU A 145 10.01 -23.04 7.02
C GLU A 145 9.88 -21.69 6.31
N ILE A 146 9.63 -20.62 7.08
CA ILE A 146 9.36 -19.29 6.51
C ILE A 146 10.45 -18.33 6.97
N TYR A 147 11.00 -17.61 6.01
CA TYR A 147 11.98 -16.57 6.21
C TYR A 147 11.45 -15.21 5.75
N ASP A 148 11.95 -14.18 6.36
CA ASP A 148 11.79 -12.83 5.86
C ASP A 148 12.78 -12.53 4.72
N GLN A 149 12.69 -11.32 4.17
CA GLN A 149 13.56 -10.86 3.08
C GLN A 149 15.04 -10.71 3.50
N SER A 150 15.33 -10.55 4.80
CA SER A 150 16.68 -10.48 5.34
C SER A 150 17.32 -11.87 5.56
N GLY A 151 16.52 -12.92 5.44
CA GLY A 151 16.91 -14.29 5.73
C GLY A 151 16.76 -14.70 7.19
N THR A 152 16.00 -13.89 7.97
CA THR A 152 15.65 -14.25 9.35
C THR A 152 14.49 -15.23 9.35
N VAL A 153 14.57 -16.28 10.17
CA VAL A 153 13.48 -17.24 10.35
C VAL A 153 12.30 -16.54 11.02
N VAL A 154 11.14 -16.57 10.36
CA VAL A 154 9.86 -16.06 10.89
C VAL A 154 9.06 -17.20 11.48
N VAL A 155 9.00 -18.33 10.77
CA VAL A 155 8.39 -19.57 11.26
C VAL A 155 9.39 -20.69 11.12
N GLU A 156 9.69 -21.35 12.24
CA GLU A 156 10.57 -22.52 12.26
C GLU A 156 9.94 -23.68 11.49
N LYS A 157 10.79 -24.60 11.03
CA LYS A 157 10.37 -25.76 10.24
C LYS A 157 9.33 -26.60 10.99
N ASP A 158 8.14 -26.67 10.40
CA ASP A 158 7.03 -27.48 10.92
C ASP A 158 6.34 -28.26 9.79
N THR A 159 5.61 -29.30 10.17
CA THR A 159 4.91 -30.16 9.22
C THR A 159 3.42 -29.87 9.25
N LEU A 160 2.91 -29.35 8.15
CA LEU A 160 1.51 -29.03 7.92
C LEU A 160 0.85 -30.13 7.10
N ARG A 161 -0.27 -30.68 7.61
CA ARG A 161 -1.15 -31.54 6.82
C ARG A 161 -2.43 -30.80 6.49
N THR A 162 -2.69 -30.58 5.21
CA THR A 162 -3.79 -29.73 4.75
C THR A 162 -4.42 -30.26 3.45
N ALA A 163 -5.66 -29.85 3.15
CA ALA A 163 -6.22 -30.12 1.82
C ALA A 163 -5.61 -29.17 0.78
N TYR A 164 -5.48 -29.61 -0.47
CA TYR A 164 -4.90 -28.79 -1.53
C TYR A 164 -5.64 -27.45 -1.72
N ARG A 165 -6.95 -27.41 -1.53
CA ARG A 165 -7.74 -26.16 -1.61
C ARG A 165 -7.37 -25.15 -0.52
N ASP A 166 -6.87 -25.62 0.63
CA ASP A 166 -6.57 -24.79 1.80
C ASP A 166 -5.09 -24.35 1.81
N VAL A 167 -4.31 -24.81 0.81
CA VAL A 167 -2.95 -24.31 0.58
C VAL A 167 -3.02 -22.87 0.08
N MET A 168 -2.17 -22.01 0.61
CA MET A 168 -2.03 -20.63 0.19
C MET A 168 -1.84 -20.51 -1.33
N ASP A 169 -2.49 -19.52 -1.95
CA ASP A 169 -2.49 -19.34 -3.41
C ASP A 169 -1.08 -19.23 -3.99
N GLY A 170 -0.18 -18.55 -3.29
CA GLY A 170 1.22 -18.42 -3.69
C GLY A 170 1.99 -19.72 -3.76
N LEU A 171 1.61 -20.74 -2.98
CA LEU A 171 2.28 -22.04 -2.95
C LEU A 171 1.60 -23.09 -3.83
N ARG A 172 0.32 -22.95 -4.10
CA ARG A 172 -0.52 -23.98 -4.74
C ARG A 172 0.01 -24.44 -6.09
N GLU A 173 0.38 -23.50 -6.95
CA GLU A 173 0.91 -23.81 -8.28
C GLU A 173 2.30 -24.43 -8.20
N VAL A 174 3.15 -23.93 -7.30
CA VAL A 174 4.52 -24.41 -7.15
C VAL A 174 4.57 -25.85 -6.61
N VAL A 175 3.72 -26.16 -5.63
CA VAL A 175 3.57 -27.56 -5.12
C VAL A 175 3.18 -28.52 -6.25
N ARG A 176 2.24 -28.10 -7.11
CA ARG A 176 1.82 -28.89 -8.27
C ARG A 176 2.96 -29.14 -9.28
N ILE A 177 3.78 -28.12 -9.54
CA ILE A 177 4.90 -28.20 -10.47
C ILE A 177 6.04 -29.05 -9.89
N THR A 178 6.27 -28.99 -8.58
CA THR A 178 7.37 -29.68 -7.91
C THR A 178 7.13 -31.19 -7.79
N GLY A 179 5.91 -31.63 -7.47
CA GLY A 179 5.53 -33.03 -7.35
C GLY A 179 5.85 -33.66 -5.99
N ASN A 180 5.37 -34.91 -5.80
CA ASN A 180 5.50 -35.63 -4.53
C ASN A 180 6.96 -36.00 -4.19
N GLY A 181 7.38 -35.77 -2.95
CA GLY A 181 8.75 -36.00 -2.50
C GLY A 181 9.76 -34.93 -2.97
N GLY A 182 9.29 -33.86 -3.62
CA GLY A 182 10.14 -32.77 -4.07
C GLY A 182 10.35 -31.69 -3.02
N ALA A 183 11.32 -30.80 -3.28
CA ALA A 183 11.64 -29.65 -2.45
C ALA A 183 11.77 -28.40 -3.30
N VAL A 184 11.29 -27.27 -2.78
CA VAL A 184 11.27 -25.99 -3.50
C VAL A 184 11.55 -24.82 -2.57
N ASP A 185 12.25 -23.84 -3.10
CA ASP A 185 12.51 -22.53 -2.49
C ASP A 185 11.61 -21.49 -3.21
N VAL A 186 10.69 -20.87 -2.47
CA VAL A 186 9.61 -20.03 -3.03
C VAL A 186 9.57 -18.67 -2.37
N TRP A 187 9.67 -17.64 -3.16
CA TRP A 187 9.43 -16.27 -2.76
C TRP A 187 8.00 -15.86 -3.11
N VAL A 188 7.23 -15.54 -2.09
CA VAL A 188 5.79 -15.21 -2.21
C VAL A 188 5.61 -13.74 -1.90
N PRO A 189 5.20 -12.91 -2.90
CA PRO A 189 4.83 -11.53 -2.66
C PRO A 189 3.69 -11.42 -1.64
N SER A 190 3.66 -10.32 -0.90
CA SER A 190 2.63 -10.11 0.13
C SER A 190 1.20 -10.26 -0.39
N SER A 191 0.92 -9.81 -1.61
CA SER A 191 -0.39 -9.95 -2.26
C SER A 191 -0.83 -11.41 -2.51
N GLN A 192 0.10 -12.35 -2.49
CA GLN A 192 -0.16 -13.79 -2.62
C GLN A 192 0.01 -14.55 -1.29
N ALA A 193 0.29 -13.81 -0.20
CA ALA A 193 0.50 -14.33 1.15
C ALA A 193 -0.48 -13.67 2.14
N TYR A 194 0.01 -12.84 3.05
CA TYR A 194 -0.78 -12.25 4.14
C TYR A 194 -1.19 -10.78 3.89
N GLY A 195 -0.89 -10.22 2.71
CA GLY A 195 -1.37 -8.92 2.25
C GLY A 195 -0.97 -7.74 3.13
N SER A 196 -1.84 -6.74 3.12
CA SER A 196 -1.69 -5.51 3.90
C SER A 196 -1.98 -5.68 5.39
N GLU A 197 -2.54 -6.80 5.81
CA GLU A 197 -2.83 -7.08 7.22
C GLU A 197 -1.67 -7.78 7.93
N GLY A 198 -0.91 -8.60 7.20
CA GLY A 198 0.11 -9.47 7.79
C GLY A 198 -0.53 -10.62 8.56
N ASN A 199 0.24 -11.20 9.49
CA ASN A 199 -0.26 -12.21 10.44
C ASN A 199 0.51 -12.05 11.77
N PRO A 200 -0.06 -11.33 12.76
CA PRO A 200 0.58 -11.09 14.05
C PRO A 200 0.87 -12.38 14.83
N ASP A 201 0.03 -13.41 14.70
CA ASP A 201 0.19 -14.68 15.42
C ASP A 201 1.45 -15.44 14.96
N LEU A 202 1.84 -15.22 13.71
CA LEU A 202 3.06 -15.78 13.13
C LEU A 202 4.24 -14.79 13.14
N GLY A 203 4.06 -13.58 13.66
CA GLY A 203 5.07 -12.52 13.62
C GLY A 203 5.32 -11.95 12.21
N ILE A 204 4.35 -12.08 11.30
CA ILE A 204 4.44 -11.60 9.92
C ILE A 204 3.86 -10.19 9.82
N SER A 205 4.70 -9.25 9.40
CA SER A 205 4.32 -7.84 9.26
C SER A 205 3.43 -7.58 8.03
N PRO A 206 2.63 -6.49 8.03
CA PRO A 206 1.93 -6.01 6.85
C PRO A 206 2.86 -5.84 5.64
N ASN A 207 2.37 -6.23 4.48
CA ASN A 207 3.08 -6.11 3.20
C ASN A 207 4.46 -6.80 3.17
N GLN A 208 4.66 -7.87 3.92
CA GLN A 208 5.94 -8.57 4.00
C GLN A 208 6.12 -9.57 2.86
N LEU A 209 7.25 -9.48 2.13
CA LEU A 209 7.71 -10.51 1.20
C LEU A 209 8.26 -11.68 2.01
N LEU A 210 7.82 -12.88 1.71
CA LEU A 210 8.21 -14.09 2.43
C LEU A 210 8.92 -15.10 1.52
N ASN A 211 9.92 -15.76 2.08
CA ASN A 211 10.57 -16.90 1.45
C ASN A 211 10.17 -18.18 2.18
N TYR A 212 9.58 -19.11 1.43
CA TYR A 212 9.19 -20.42 1.91
C TYR A 212 10.16 -21.49 1.40
N LYS A 213 10.75 -22.24 2.30
CA LYS A 213 11.39 -23.53 1.97
C LYS A 213 10.38 -24.62 2.24
N VAL A 214 9.98 -25.32 1.20
CA VAL A 214 8.90 -26.28 1.26
C VAL A 214 9.40 -27.65 0.79
N ASP A 215 9.30 -28.67 1.66
CA ASP A 215 9.46 -30.06 1.29
C ASP A 215 8.07 -30.70 1.17
N ILE A 216 7.77 -31.29 0.02
CA ILE A 216 6.53 -31.99 -0.22
C ILE A 216 6.72 -33.44 0.24
N VAL A 217 6.31 -33.71 1.49
CA VAL A 217 6.56 -35.01 2.14
C VAL A 217 5.69 -36.11 1.58
N ASP A 218 4.39 -35.81 1.35
CA ASP A 218 3.44 -36.78 0.84
C ASP A 218 2.23 -36.09 0.18
N ILE A 219 1.70 -36.70 -0.89
CA ILE A 219 0.47 -36.30 -1.55
C ILE A 219 -0.47 -37.48 -1.58
N LYS A 220 -1.58 -37.41 -0.81
CA LYS A 220 -2.65 -38.41 -0.81
C LYS A 220 -3.81 -37.98 -1.68
N PHE A 221 -4.03 -38.72 -2.75
CA PHE A 221 -5.12 -38.43 -3.70
C PHE A 221 -6.47 -38.83 -3.14
N TYR A 222 -7.45 -37.94 -3.31
CA TYR A 222 -8.82 -38.19 -2.91
C TYR A 222 -9.46 -39.24 -3.82
N ASN A 223 -9.75 -40.41 -3.26
CA ASN A 223 -10.45 -41.47 -3.99
C ASN A 223 -11.95 -41.43 -3.71
N LYS A 224 -12.75 -41.07 -4.72
CA LYS A 224 -14.23 -40.99 -4.63
C LYS A 224 -14.90 -42.36 -4.40
N LYS A 225 -14.19 -43.47 -4.61
CA LYS A 225 -14.75 -44.85 -4.51
C LYS A 225 -14.83 -45.38 -3.08
N ASN A 226 -14.29 -44.70 -2.09
CA ASN A 226 -14.28 -45.12 -0.68
C ASN A 226 -15.34 -44.37 0.16
N LYS A 227 -16.56 -44.23 -0.35
CA LYS A 227 -17.73 -43.80 0.40
C LYS A 227 -18.71 -44.94 0.52
#